data_b582e8a635a0874f83173fcb5521277e
#
_entry.id   b582e8a635a0874f83173fcb5521277e
#
_cell.length_a   1.000
_cell.length_b   1.000
_cell.length_c   1.000
_cell.angle_alpha   90.00
_cell.angle_beta   90.00
_cell.angle_gamma   90.00
#
_symmetry.space_group_name_H-M   'P 1'
#
loop_
_entity.id
_entity.type
_entity.pdbx_description
1 polymer ?
#
loop_
_entity_poly.entity_id
_entity_poly.type
_entity_poly.pdbx_seq_one_letter_code
_entity_poly.pdbx_strand_id
1 'polypeptide(L)'
;MISGAAMSVFAGYFIYQLHEYAPLTPDHVCGSSATLLAMGVITCGIGWFAWQFLDFSNKGQVIIFAIVLAIIVLIETSVGIWALVRHEQIGTLSSTRHDEVFALAVTDEKSIWDHMQSTLQCCGIDGPSDYRSVDAIPWSCCNKTNLENDNNTGGVCTSINKRGCQHVVLNRTRSILLHVFLLALCSVLLQISFIACTTCYVRIYKDRMERRASKMATGTSLLSWRGQDSMEAETKNNSLTRQSRYLHNSGDP
;
A
#
# COMPACT_ATOMS: atom_id res chain seq x y z
N MET A 1 1.81 7.24 5.20
CA MET A 1 2.27 8.27 4.24
C MET A 1 3.38 7.76 3.34
N ILE A 2 4.58 7.43 3.86
CA ILE A 2 5.74 7.01 3.05
C ILE A 2 5.41 5.76 2.19
N SER A 3 4.75 4.75 2.76
CA SER A 3 4.32 3.55 2.02
C SER A 3 3.33 3.87 0.90
N GLY A 4 2.33 4.72 1.16
CA GLY A 4 1.35 5.14 0.15
C GLY A 4 1.99 5.95 -0.98
N ALA A 5 2.92 6.84 -0.66
CA ALA A 5 3.67 7.60 -1.67
C ALA A 5 4.55 6.66 -2.53
N ALA A 6 5.27 5.72 -1.92
CA ALA A 6 6.06 4.74 -2.63
C ALA A 6 5.19 3.87 -3.57
N MET A 7 4.06 3.36 -3.09
CA MET A 7 3.10 2.62 -3.92
C MET A 7 2.60 3.44 -5.11
N SER A 8 2.25 4.70 -4.91
CA SER A 8 1.78 5.58 -5.98
C SER A 8 2.84 5.78 -7.07
N VAL A 9 4.10 5.98 -6.67
CA VAL A 9 5.23 6.15 -7.62
C VAL A 9 5.46 4.87 -8.42
N PHE A 10 5.52 3.72 -7.76
CA PHE A 10 5.74 2.44 -8.46
C PHE A 10 4.55 2.05 -9.35
N ALA A 11 3.32 2.25 -8.88
CA ALA A 11 2.13 1.99 -9.68
C ALA A 11 2.05 2.90 -10.91
N GLY A 12 2.38 4.19 -10.76
CA GLY A 12 2.49 5.14 -11.87
C GLY A 12 3.55 4.74 -12.90
N TYR A 13 4.71 4.29 -12.44
CA TYR A 13 5.76 3.75 -13.30
C TYR A 13 5.29 2.51 -14.08
N PHE A 14 4.57 1.59 -13.44
CA PHE A 14 4.03 0.41 -14.12
C PHE A 14 2.94 0.76 -15.14
N ILE A 15 2.08 1.73 -14.84
CA ILE A 15 1.07 2.22 -15.80
C ILE A 15 1.78 2.81 -17.03
N TYR A 16 2.81 3.63 -16.81
CA TYR A 16 3.59 4.20 -17.91
C TYR A 16 4.22 3.10 -18.78
N GLN A 17 4.84 2.10 -18.18
CA GLN A 17 5.42 0.96 -18.88
C GLN A 17 4.37 0.14 -19.66
N LEU A 18 3.19 -0.09 -19.07
CA LEU A 18 2.13 -0.85 -19.74
C LEU A 18 1.48 -0.08 -20.90
N HIS A 19 1.38 1.23 -20.78
CA HIS A 19 0.81 2.07 -21.85
C HIS A 19 1.64 1.98 -23.14
N GLU A 20 2.95 1.83 -23.02
CA GLU A 20 3.87 1.66 -24.17
C GLU A 20 3.65 0.33 -24.90
N TYR A 21 3.04 -0.67 -24.23
CA TYR A 21 2.76 -2.01 -24.78
C TYR A 21 1.27 -2.25 -25.02
N ALA A 22 0.46 -1.20 -25.02
CA ALA A 22 -1.01 -1.26 -25.09
C ALA A 22 -1.57 -2.17 -26.22
N PRO A 23 -1.03 -2.19 -27.44
CA PRO A 23 -1.61 -2.97 -28.56
C PRO A 23 -1.64 -4.49 -28.31
N LEU A 24 -0.69 -5.00 -27.54
CA LEU A 24 -0.57 -6.43 -27.20
C LEU A 24 -0.94 -6.77 -25.77
N THR A 25 -1.25 -5.76 -24.96
CA THR A 25 -1.56 -5.97 -23.54
C THR A 25 -3.07 -6.14 -23.37
N PRO A 26 -3.54 -7.24 -22.74
CA PRO A 26 -4.96 -7.38 -22.44
C PRO A 26 -5.47 -6.22 -21.59
N ASP A 27 -6.62 -5.62 -21.95
CA ASP A 27 -7.24 -4.45 -21.32
C ASP A 27 -7.35 -4.55 -19.79
N HIS A 28 -7.43 -5.78 -19.27
CA HIS A 28 -7.57 -6.05 -17.86
C HIS A 28 -6.29 -5.87 -17.03
N VAL A 29 -5.11 -5.81 -17.64
CA VAL A 29 -3.83 -5.71 -16.90
C VAL A 29 -3.59 -4.28 -16.43
N CYS A 30 -4.00 -3.28 -17.20
CA CYS A 30 -3.95 -1.88 -16.79
C CYS A 30 -4.80 -1.59 -15.55
N GLY A 31 -5.92 -2.32 -15.38
CA GLY A 31 -6.82 -2.16 -14.25
C GLY A 31 -6.16 -2.41 -12.90
N SER A 32 -5.31 -3.43 -12.78
CA SER A 32 -4.64 -3.75 -11.50
C SER A 32 -3.63 -2.67 -11.08
N SER A 33 -2.88 -2.13 -12.01
CA SER A 33 -1.92 -1.05 -11.74
C SER A 33 -2.64 0.27 -11.41
N ALA A 34 -3.75 0.57 -12.10
CA ALA A 34 -4.58 1.73 -11.81
C ALA A 34 -5.24 1.66 -10.43
N THR A 35 -5.73 0.51 -10.01
CA THR A 35 -6.29 0.31 -8.67
C THR A 35 -5.22 0.47 -7.59
N LEU A 36 -4.01 -0.04 -7.79
CA LEU A 36 -2.90 0.17 -6.84
C LEU A 36 -2.48 1.64 -6.73
N LEU A 37 -2.46 2.36 -7.86
CA LEU A 37 -2.19 3.80 -7.84
C LEU A 37 -3.25 4.55 -7.03
N ALA A 38 -4.53 4.27 -7.29
CA ALA A 38 -5.63 4.89 -6.54
C ALA A 38 -5.54 4.56 -5.04
N MET A 39 -5.28 3.30 -4.69
CA MET A 39 -5.13 2.88 -3.29
C MET A 39 -3.92 3.52 -2.62
N GLY A 40 -2.79 3.67 -3.33
CA GLY A 40 -1.61 4.37 -2.84
C GLY A 40 -1.89 5.83 -2.51
N VAL A 41 -2.60 6.54 -3.39
CA VAL A 41 -3.00 7.95 -3.17
C VAL A 41 -3.96 8.06 -1.98
N ILE A 42 -4.98 7.19 -1.90
CA ILE A 42 -5.93 7.15 -0.78
C ILE A 42 -5.20 6.89 0.55
N THR A 43 -4.30 5.91 0.59
CA THR A 43 -3.51 5.57 1.79
C THR A 43 -2.60 6.73 2.21
N CYS A 44 -2.01 7.45 1.25
CA CYS A 44 -1.23 8.66 1.53
C CYS A 44 -2.10 9.77 2.15
N GLY A 45 -3.29 10.02 1.59
CA GLY A 45 -4.25 11.00 2.09
C GLY A 45 -4.76 10.67 3.50
N ILE A 46 -5.12 9.42 3.75
CA ILE A 46 -5.54 8.94 5.09
C ILE A 46 -4.40 9.07 6.10
N GLY A 47 -3.18 8.74 5.71
CA GLY A 47 -1.99 8.91 6.57
C GLY A 47 -1.71 10.38 6.91
N TRP A 48 -1.92 11.30 5.97
CA TRP A 48 -1.83 12.74 6.20
C TRP A 48 -2.92 13.21 7.16
N PHE A 49 -4.17 12.82 6.90
CA PHE A 49 -5.31 13.18 7.74
C PHE A 49 -5.13 12.66 9.18
N ALA A 50 -4.69 11.41 9.32
CA ALA A 50 -4.42 10.82 10.62
C ALA A 50 -3.32 11.58 11.38
N TRP A 51 -2.26 12.00 10.71
CA TRP A 51 -1.19 12.79 11.33
C TRP A 51 -1.69 14.13 11.89
N GLN A 52 -2.61 14.78 11.20
CA GLN A 52 -3.13 16.11 11.57
C GLN A 52 -4.24 16.04 12.64
N PHE A 53 -5.12 15.06 12.56
CA PHE A 53 -6.39 15.08 13.29
C PHE A 53 -6.61 13.89 14.22
N LEU A 54 -5.78 12.82 14.16
CA LEU A 54 -5.99 11.65 14.99
C LEU A 54 -5.53 11.92 16.42
N ASP A 55 -6.49 12.05 17.36
CA ASP A 55 -6.22 12.06 18.79
C ASP A 55 -6.31 10.62 19.33
N PHE A 56 -5.17 10.06 19.72
CA PHE A 56 -5.09 8.73 20.33
C PHE A 56 -5.80 8.61 21.68
N SER A 57 -6.15 9.72 22.30
CA SER A 57 -6.98 9.75 23.50
C SER A 57 -8.43 9.40 23.22
N ASN A 58 -8.92 9.68 21.99
CA ASN A 58 -10.29 9.43 21.58
C ASN A 58 -10.45 8.04 20.95
N LYS A 59 -10.97 7.08 21.74
CA LYS A 59 -11.14 5.68 21.30
C LYS A 59 -11.97 5.53 20.02
N GLY A 60 -12.98 6.37 19.81
CA GLY A 60 -13.83 6.32 18.63
C GLY A 60 -13.05 6.59 17.35
N GLN A 61 -12.18 7.62 17.35
CA GLN A 61 -11.36 7.97 16.18
C GLN A 61 -10.36 6.85 15.84
N VAL A 62 -9.73 6.25 16.84
CA VAL A 62 -8.79 5.14 16.64
C VAL A 62 -9.49 3.91 16.03
N ILE A 63 -10.70 3.59 16.49
CA ILE A 63 -11.48 2.46 15.95
C ILE A 63 -11.86 2.72 14.49
N ILE A 64 -12.39 3.91 14.17
CA ILE A 64 -12.77 4.27 12.79
C ILE A 64 -11.54 4.18 11.88
N PHE A 65 -10.39 4.71 12.31
CA PHE A 65 -9.14 4.64 11.56
C PHE A 65 -8.70 3.19 11.31
N ALA A 66 -8.78 2.34 12.33
CA ALA A 66 -8.44 0.92 12.19
C ALA A 66 -9.38 0.18 11.22
N ILE A 67 -10.69 0.50 11.22
CA ILE A 67 -11.66 -0.09 10.28
C ILE A 67 -11.33 0.34 8.84
N VAL A 68 -11.04 1.61 8.61
CA VAL A 68 -10.68 2.12 7.27
C VAL A 68 -9.42 1.43 6.76
N LEU A 69 -8.38 1.29 7.59
CA LEU A 69 -7.17 0.56 7.22
C LEU A 69 -7.45 -0.92 6.91
N ALA A 70 -8.33 -1.58 7.67
CA ALA A 70 -8.69 -2.97 7.42
C ALA A 70 -9.40 -3.13 6.05
N ILE A 71 -10.27 -2.20 5.67
CA ILE A 71 -10.92 -2.21 4.35
C ILE A 71 -9.87 -2.06 3.23
N ILE A 72 -8.91 -1.16 3.39
CA ILE A 72 -7.82 -0.97 2.42
C ILE A 72 -7.01 -2.26 2.26
N VAL A 73 -6.63 -2.92 3.36
CA VAL A 73 -5.92 -4.22 3.34
C VAL A 73 -6.69 -5.28 2.55
N LEU A 74 -8.00 -5.36 2.72
CA LEU A 74 -8.84 -6.32 1.99
C LEU A 74 -8.83 -6.04 0.49
N ILE A 75 -8.92 -4.77 0.07
CA ILE A 75 -8.87 -4.39 -1.35
C ILE A 75 -7.48 -4.69 -1.94
N GLU A 76 -6.40 -4.29 -1.27
CA GLU A 76 -5.03 -4.55 -1.72
C GLU A 76 -4.75 -6.05 -1.85
N THR A 77 -5.20 -6.85 -0.88
CA THR A 77 -5.06 -8.31 -0.92
C THR A 77 -5.82 -8.92 -2.11
N SER A 78 -7.03 -8.45 -2.37
CA SER A 78 -7.83 -8.92 -3.51
C SER A 78 -7.15 -8.61 -4.85
N VAL A 79 -6.60 -7.41 -5.01
CA VAL A 79 -5.84 -7.00 -6.20
C VAL A 79 -4.57 -7.82 -6.36
N GLY A 80 -3.84 -8.08 -5.26
CA GLY A 80 -2.63 -8.91 -5.27
C GLY A 80 -2.92 -10.35 -5.70
N ILE A 81 -3.96 -10.97 -5.16
CA ILE A 81 -4.40 -12.32 -5.56
C ILE A 81 -4.82 -12.35 -7.04
N TRP A 82 -5.59 -11.35 -7.46
CA TRP A 82 -6.00 -11.25 -8.86
C TRP A 82 -4.79 -11.13 -9.81
N ALA A 83 -3.80 -10.32 -9.47
CA ALA A 83 -2.56 -10.19 -10.23
C ALA A 83 -1.79 -11.52 -10.33
N LEU A 84 -1.74 -12.29 -9.24
CA LEU A 84 -1.09 -13.61 -9.21
C LEU A 84 -1.82 -14.61 -10.09
N VAL A 85 -3.15 -14.68 -10.02
CA VAL A 85 -3.97 -15.57 -10.87
C VAL A 85 -3.80 -15.22 -12.34
N ARG A 86 -3.76 -13.93 -12.69
CA ARG A 86 -3.53 -13.49 -14.06
C ARG A 86 -2.11 -13.79 -14.55
N HIS A 87 -1.11 -13.71 -13.68
CA HIS A 87 0.25 -14.12 -14.02
C HIS A 87 0.31 -15.55 -14.56
N GLU A 88 -0.41 -16.49 -13.96
CA GLU A 88 -0.49 -17.88 -14.42
C GLU A 88 -1.30 -18.04 -15.73
N GLN A 89 -2.39 -17.29 -15.88
CA GLN A 89 -3.28 -17.43 -17.04
C GLN A 89 -2.72 -16.84 -18.34
N ILE A 90 -1.82 -15.85 -18.28
CA ILE A 90 -1.25 -15.20 -19.46
C ILE A 90 -0.56 -16.18 -20.41
N GLY A 91 -0.07 -17.33 -19.91
CA GLY A 91 0.56 -18.34 -20.73
C GLY A 91 -0.39 -19.15 -21.62
N THR A 92 -1.69 -19.17 -21.32
CA THR A 92 -2.69 -20.03 -21.99
C THR A 92 -3.59 -19.31 -23.00
N LEU A 93 -3.63 -17.98 -22.96
CA LEU A 93 -4.58 -17.17 -23.74
C LEU A 93 -4.08 -16.73 -25.12
N SER A 94 -2.84 -17.07 -25.46
CA SER A 94 -2.11 -16.42 -26.54
C SER A 94 -2.44 -16.84 -27.97
N SER A 95 -3.15 -17.94 -28.24
CA SER A 95 -3.17 -18.48 -29.61
C SER A 95 -4.39 -18.12 -30.46
N THR A 96 -5.42 -17.51 -29.91
CA THR A 96 -6.73 -17.40 -30.60
C THR A 96 -7.01 -16.07 -31.31
N ARG A 97 -6.16 -15.06 -31.18
CA ARG A 97 -6.41 -13.71 -31.73
C ARG A 97 -5.28 -13.14 -32.61
N HIS A 98 -4.38 -13.99 -33.09
CA HIS A 98 -3.19 -13.51 -33.78
C HIS A 98 -3.50 -12.72 -35.06
N ASP A 99 -4.38 -13.24 -35.91
CA ASP A 99 -4.63 -12.65 -37.24
C ASP A 99 -5.36 -11.30 -37.13
N GLU A 100 -6.29 -11.17 -36.18
CA GLU A 100 -7.07 -9.95 -35.98
C GLU A 100 -6.19 -8.81 -35.42
N VAL A 101 -5.36 -9.12 -34.40
CA VAL A 101 -4.44 -8.16 -33.78
C VAL A 101 -3.37 -7.71 -34.78
N PHE A 102 -2.86 -8.63 -35.61
CA PHE A 102 -1.86 -8.28 -36.61
C PHE A 102 -2.45 -7.38 -37.70
N ALA A 103 -3.65 -7.67 -38.18
CA ALA A 103 -4.34 -6.85 -39.17
C ALA A 103 -4.58 -5.42 -38.65
N LEU A 104 -5.08 -5.26 -37.42
CA LEU A 104 -5.28 -3.96 -36.77
C LEU A 104 -3.96 -3.20 -36.57
N ALA A 105 -2.92 -3.89 -36.12
CA ALA A 105 -1.61 -3.31 -35.89
C ALA A 105 -0.93 -2.76 -37.14
N VAL A 106 -1.13 -3.43 -38.28
CA VAL A 106 -0.53 -3.03 -39.57
C VAL A 106 -1.33 -1.92 -40.27
N THR A 107 -2.64 -1.82 -40.05
CA THR A 107 -3.51 -0.85 -40.71
C THR A 107 -3.78 0.39 -39.96
N ASP A 108 -4.26 0.32 -38.72
CA ASP A 108 -4.77 1.45 -37.95
C ASP A 108 -3.74 2.05 -36.96
N GLU A 109 -2.89 1.25 -36.36
CA GLU A 109 -1.97 1.67 -35.27
C GLU A 109 -0.49 1.49 -35.63
N LYS A 110 -0.16 1.61 -36.91
CA LYS A 110 1.20 1.35 -37.43
C LYS A 110 2.30 2.09 -36.68
N SER A 111 2.09 3.35 -36.26
CA SER A 111 3.12 4.12 -35.58
C SER A 111 3.42 3.59 -34.17
N ILE A 112 2.38 3.15 -33.45
CA ILE A 112 2.52 2.58 -32.10
C ILE A 112 3.18 1.21 -32.20
N TRP A 113 2.78 0.41 -33.19
CA TRP A 113 3.35 -0.90 -33.47
C TRP A 113 4.84 -0.82 -33.84
N ASP A 114 5.22 0.09 -34.73
CA ASP A 114 6.60 0.33 -35.13
C ASP A 114 7.45 0.82 -33.94
N HIS A 115 6.90 1.69 -33.11
CA HIS A 115 7.58 2.15 -31.89
C HIS A 115 7.83 1.00 -30.92
N MET A 116 6.83 0.14 -30.69
CA MET A 116 6.95 -1.02 -29.82
C MET A 116 8.01 -2.01 -30.35
N GLN A 117 8.00 -2.35 -31.64
CA GLN A 117 8.99 -3.24 -32.25
C GLN A 117 10.41 -2.71 -32.09
N SER A 118 10.60 -1.40 -32.34
CA SER A 118 11.90 -0.76 -32.22
C SER A 118 12.40 -0.67 -30.77
N THR A 119 11.50 -0.48 -29.82
CA THR A 119 11.82 -0.36 -28.38
C THR A 119 12.11 -1.73 -27.76
N LEU A 120 11.30 -2.74 -28.10
CA LEU A 120 11.44 -4.10 -27.55
C LEU A 120 12.42 -4.98 -28.35
N GLN A 121 12.94 -4.49 -29.48
CA GLN A 121 13.82 -5.25 -30.37
C GLN A 121 13.21 -6.61 -30.75
N CYS A 122 11.96 -6.58 -31.21
CA CYS A 122 11.17 -7.72 -31.66
C CYS A 122 10.60 -7.46 -33.05
N CYS A 123 10.02 -8.47 -33.70
CA CYS A 123 9.44 -8.33 -35.05
C CYS A 123 8.21 -9.23 -35.18
N GLY A 124 7.10 -8.67 -35.65
CA GLY A 124 5.83 -9.39 -35.76
C GLY A 124 5.23 -9.78 -34.41
N ILE A 125 4.19 -10.59 -34.45
CA ILE A 125 3.60 -11.19 -33.25
C ILE A 125 4.44 -12.38 -32.80
N ASP A 126 4.54 -13.40 -33.62
CA ASP A 126 5.32 -14.62 -33.37
C ASP A 126 6.75 -14.52 -33.92
N GLY A 127 6.96 -13.70 -34.95
CA GLY A 127 8.26 -13.50 -35.57
C GLY A 127 8.18 -12.76 -36.91
N PRO A 128 9.33 -12.57 -37.59
CA PRO A 128 9.39 -11.92 -38.90
C PRO A 128 8.55 -12.63 -39.99
N SER A 129 8.20 -13.90 -39.76
CA SER A 129 7.38 -14.70 -40.68
C SER A 129 5.99 -14.16 -40.89
N ASP A 130 5.46 -13.37 -39.95
CA ASP A 130 4.10 -12.83 -40.02
C ASP A 130 3.97 -11.80 -41.16
N TYR A 131 5.07 -11.16 -41.54
CA TYR A 131 5.12 -10.21 -42.62
C TYR A 131 5.19 -10.85 -44.04
N ARG A 132 5.21 -12.19 -44.14
CA ARG A 132 5.22 -12.90 -45.48
C ARG A 132 3.98 -12.61 -46.31
N SER A 133 2.84 -12.31 -45.63
CA SER A 133 1.59 -11.97 -46.31
C SER A 133 1.53 -10.52 -46.81
N VAL A 134 2.42 -9.65 -46.33
CA VAL A 134 2.41 -8.21 -46.59
C VAL A 134 3.60 -7.77 -47.46
N ASP A 135 4.44 -8.72 -47.90
CA ASP A 135 5.63 -8.54 -48.75
C ASP A 135 6.70 -7.53 -48.33
N ALA A 136 6.55 -6.89 -47.15
CA ALA A 136 7.53 -5.93 -46.67
C ALA A 136 7.68 -5.97 -45.13
N ILE A 137 8.89 -6.27 -44.67
CA ILE A 137 9.24 -6.18 -43.25
C ILE A 137 9.55 -4.71 -42.92
N PRO A 138 8.88 -4.13 -41.88
CA PRO A 138 9.09 -2.73 -41.52
C PRO A 138 10.48 -2.48 -40.90
N TRP A 139 10.99 -1.25 -41.06
CA TRP A 139 12.26 -0.82 -40.50
C TRP A 139 12.32 -0.90 -38.96
N SER A 140 11.19 -0.89 -38.30
CA SER A 140 11.06 -1.10 -36.84
C SER A 140 11.57 -2.46 -36.37
N CYS A 141 11.62 -3.44 -37.24
CA CYS A 141 12.18 -4.79 -37.01
C CYS A 141 13.71 -4.85 -37.06
N CYS A 142 14.38 -3.77 -37.50
CA CYS A 142 15.84 -3.76 -37.63
C CYS A 142 16.54 -3.70 -36.27
N ASN A 143 17.61 -4.50 -36.14
CA ASN A 143 18.42 -4.49 -34.97
C ASN A 143 19.31 -3.24 -34.92
N LYS A 144 19.08 -2.35 -33.93
CA LYS A 144 19.80 -1.06 -33.76
C LYS A 144 21.28 -1.25 -33.45
N THR A 145 21.70 -2.38 -32.91
CA THR A 145 23.11 -2.61 -32.54
C THR A 145 24.04 -2.65 -33.74
N ASN A 146 23.53 -2.88 -34.96
CA ASN A 146 24.33 -2.91 -36.17
C ASN A 146 24.25 -1.62 -37.01
N LEU A 147 23.41 -0.66 -36.61
CA LEU A 147 23.29 0.65 -37.29
C LEU A 147 24.39 1.65 -36.90
N GLU A 148 25.02 1.46 -35.72
CA GLU A 148 25.94 2.42 -35.15
C GLU A 148 27.39 2.39 -35.73
N ASN A 149 27.68 1.37 -36.54
CA ASN A 149 29.05 1.15 -37.08
C ASN A 149 29.26 1.56 -38.55
N ASP A 150 28.24 2.10 -39.22
CA ASP A 150 28.38 2.46 -40.63
C ASP A 150 28.00 3.93 -40.88
N ASN A 151 28.97 4.81 -40.63
CA ASN A 151 28.84 6.26 -40.83
C ASN A 151 28.71 6.70 -42.28
N ASN A 152 28.58 5.79 -43.28
CA ASN A 152 28.73 6.15 -44.69
C ASN A 152 27.72 5.57 -45.67
N THR A 153 26.75 4.78 -45.25
CA THR A 153 25.73 4.25 -46.19
C THR A 153 24.35 4.36 -45.58
N GLY A 154 23.44 5.01 -46.29
CA GLY A 154 22.04 5.15 -45.88
C GLY A 154 21.47 3.83 -45.39
N GLY A 155 21.05 3.80 -44.12
CA GLY A 155 20.66 2.71 -43.25
C GLY A 155 20.15 1.43 -43.94
N VAL A 156 21.01 0.53 -44.31
CA VAL A 156 20.64 -0.81 -44.75
C VAL A 156 20.43 -1.68 -43.51
N CYS A 157 19.25 -2.27 -43.39
CA CYS A 157 18.94 -3.21 -42.31
C CYS A 157 19.76 -4.51 -42.53
N THR A 158 20.85 -4.64 -41.78
CA THR A 158 21.78 -5.78 -41.88
C THR A 158 21.31 -7.01 -41.10
N SER A 159 20.49 -6.81 -40.08
CA SER A 159 19.91 -7.91 -39.30
C SER A 159 18.52 -7.55 -38.75
N ILE A 160 17.63 -8.52 -38.80
CA ILE A 160 16.25 -8.41 -38.31
C ILE A 160 16.14 -9.11 -36.98
N ASN A 161 15.38 -8.51 -36.05
CA ASN A 161 15.05 -9.14 -34.79
C ASN A 161 14.24 -10.40 -35.01
N LYS A 162 14.75 -11.55 -34.55
CA LYS A 162 14.14 -12.88 -34.79
C LYS A 162 13.04 -13.21 -33.78
N ARG A 163 12.92 -12.46 -32.69
CA ARG A 163 11.96 -12.72 -31.60
C ARG A 163 10.62 -12.09 -31.95
N GLY A 164 9.51 -12.83 -31.76
CA GLY A 164 8.17 -12.28 -31.81
C GLY A 164 7.87 -11.34 -30.63
N CYS A 165 7.14 -10.28 -30.88
CA CYS A 165 6.82 -9.27 -29.90
C CYS A 165 5.91 -9.80 -28.81
N GLN A 166 5.00 -10.72 -29.12
CA GLN A 166 4.12 -11.34 -28.15
C GLN A 166 4.89 -12.00 -27.01
N HIS A 167 5.88 -12.81 -27.31
CA HIS A 167 6.67 -13.49 -26.28
C HIS A 167 7.41 -12.48 -25.37
N VAL A 168 7.94 -11.40 -25.96
CA VAL A 168 8.66 -10.36 -25.22
C VAL A 168 7.70 -9.58 -24.32
N VAL A 169 6.53 -9.17 -24.84
CA VAL A 169 5.49 -8.46 -24.09
C VAL A 169 4.94 -9.32 -22.96
N LEU A 170 4.62 -10.59 -23.24
CA LEU A 170 4.11 -11.51 -22.21
C LEU A 170 5.10 -11.70 -21.07
N ASN A 171 6.37 -11.88 -21.39
CA ASN A 171 7.41 -12.05 -20.38
C ASN A 171 7.57 -10.77 -19.53
N ARG A 172 7.51 -9.60 -20.17
CA ARG A 172 7.55 -8.30 -19.49
C ARG A 172 6.34 -8.09 -18.58
N THR A 173 5.14 -8.39 -19.10
CA THR A 173 3.87 -8.29 -18.35
C THR A 173 3.87 -9.23 -17.14
N ARG A 174 4.35 -10.45 -17.28
CA ARG A 174 4.53 -11.38 -16.17
C ARG A 174 5.44 -10.80 -15.07
N SER A 175 6.57 -10.23 -15.47
CA SER A 175 7.47 -9.58 -14.52
C SER A 175 6.79 -8.43 -13.80
N ILE A 176 6.03 -7.58 -14.50
CA ILE A 176 5.29 -6.47 -13.91
C ILE A 176 4.24 -6.98 -12.92
N LEU A 177 3.44 -7.99 -13.27
CA LEU A 177 2.43 -8.57 -12.38
C LEU A 177 3.04 -9.14 -11.10
N LEU A 178 4.21 -9.78 -11.21
CA LEU A 178 4.94 -10.27 -10.05
C LEU A 178 5.37 -9.11 -9.13
N HIS A 179 5.89 -8.02 -9.68
CA HIS A 179 6.26 -6.85 -8.90
C HIS A 179 5.05 -6.17 -8.25
N VAL A 180 3.92 -6.09 -8.96
CA VAL A 180 2.63 -5.60 -8.43
C VAL A 180 2.21 -6.45 -7.22
N PHE A 181 2.27 -7.77 -7.33
CA PHE A 181 1.96 -8.68 -6.22
C PHE A 181 2.90 -8.47 -5.01
N LEU A 182 4.22 -8.38 -5.24
CA LEU A 182 5.18 -8.16 -4.17
C LEU A 182 4.98 -6.80 -3.47
N LEU A 183 4.67 -5.75 -4.23
CA LEU A 183 4.36 -4.43 -3.65
C LEU A 183 3.09 -4.48 -2.80
N ALA A 184 2.03 -5.12 -3.28
CA ALA A 184 0.80 -5.30 -2.51
C ALA A 184 1.06 -6.08 -1.22
N LEU A 185 1.85 -7.16 -1.29
CA LEU A 185 2.23 -7.95 -0.12
C LEU A 185 3.01 -7.13 0.91
N CYS A 186 4.02 -6.38 0.47
CA CYS A 186 4.80 -5.50 1.36
C CYS A 186 3.91 -4.44 2.03
N SER A 187 3.00 -3.82 1.28
CA SER A 187 2.06 -2.84 1.81
C SER A 187 1.16 -3.42 2.89
N VAL A 188 0.56 -4.58 2.62
CA VAL A 188 -0.30 -5.29 3.57
C VAL A 188 0.45 -5.63 4.86
N LEU A 189 1.68 -6.14 4.78
CA LEU A 189 2.51 -6.45 5.95
C LEU A 189 2.82 -5.21 6.80
N LEU A 190 3.14 -4.09 6.16
CA LEU A 190 3.36 -2.81 6.85
C LEU A 190 2.09 -2.32 7.55
N GLN A 191 0.93 -2.42 6.90
CA GLN A 191 -0.35 -1.99 7.48
C GLN A 191 -0.74 -2.87 8.67
N ILE A 192 -0.61 -4.19 8.58
CA ILE A 192 -0.87 -5.11 9.68
C ILE A 192 0.06 -4.83 10.86
N SER A 193 1.35 -4.62 10.61
CA SER A 193 2.32 -4.26 11.64
C SER A 193 1.94 -2.95 12.34
N PHE A 194 1.49 -1.95 11.59
CA PHE A 194 1.03 -0.68 12.14
C PHE A 194 -0.22 -0.84 13.00
N ILE A 195 -1.21 -1.62 12.55
CA ILE A 195 -2.43 -1.92 13.32
C ILE A 195 -2.06 -2.64 14.63
N ALA A 196 -1.19 -3.63 14.57
CA ALA A 196 -0.72 -4.36 15.74
C ALA A 196 -0.01 -3.43 16.75
N CYS A 197 0.91 -2.59 16.28
CA CYS A 197 1.60 -1.62 17.14
C CYS A 197 0.62 -0.62 17.77
N THR A 198 -0.35 -0.12 17.01
CA THR A 198 -1.35 0.83 17.52
C THR A 198 -2.24 0.19 18.57
N THR A 199 -2.70 -1.05 18.35
CA THR A 199 -3.52 -1.78 19.34
C THR A 199 -2.74 -2.08 20.62
N CYS A 200 -1.48 -2.49 20.51
CA CYS A 200 -0.60 -2.68 21.66
C CYS A 200 -0.40 -1.38 22.46
N TYR A 201 -0.14 -0.27 21.74
CA TYR A 201 0.03 1.04 22.37
C TYR A 201 -1.22 1.47 23.14
N VAL A 202 -2.41 1.35 22.53
CA VAL A 202 -3.69 1.70 23.18
C VAL A 202 -3.94 0.84 24.42
N ARG A 203 -3.64 -0.47 24.36
CA ARG A 203 -3.76 -1.36 25.54
C ARG A 203 -2.84 -0.92 26.69
N ILE A 204 -1.55 -0.71 26.39
CA ILE A 204 -0.57 -0.29 27.39
C ILE A 204 -0.95 1.08 27.99
N TYR A 205 -1.42 2.00 27.16
CA TYR A 205 -1.87 3.32 27.62
C TYR A 205 -3.07 3.19 28.57
N LYS A 206 -4.05 2.38 28.22
CA LYS A 206 -5.22 2.10 29.06
C LYS A 206 -4.81 1.51 30.41
N ASP A 207 -3.96 0.49 30.43
CA ASP A 207 -3.47 -0.13 31.67
C ASP A 207 -2.72 0.87 32.56
N ARG A 208 -1.94 1.76 31.96
CA ARG A 208 -1.25 2.83 32.72
C ARG A 208 -2.23 3.82 33.34
N MET A 209 -3.29 4.18 32.62
CA MET A 209 -4.31 5.10 33.11
C MET A 209 -5.13 4.45 34.24
N GLU A 210 -5.51 3.19 34.14
CA GLU A 210 -6.23 2.45 35.19
C GLU A 210 -5.37 2.32 36.46
N ARG A 211 -4.08 2.00 36.32
CA ARG A 211 -3.14 1.95 37.44
C ARG A 211 -2.95 3.32 38.13
N ARG A 212 -2.97 4.42 37.35
CA ARG A 212 -2.90 5.77 37.92
C ARG A 212 -4.18 6.11 38.64
N ALA A 213 -5.34 5.80 38.06
CA ALA A 213 -6.64 6.02 38.71
C ALA A 213 -6.78 5.23 40.00
N SER A 214 -6.37 3.96 40.05
CA SER A 214 -6.40 3.14 41.25
C SER A 214 -5.46 3.69 42.36
N LYS A 215 -4.25 4.14 41.98
CA LYS A 215 -3.33 4.78 42.95
C LYS A 215 -3.90 6.09 43.54
N MET A 216 -4.55 6.92 42.72
CA MET A 216 -5.21 8.13 43.18
C MET A 216 -6.37 7.82 44.13
N ALA A 217 -7.23 6.83 43.79
CA ALA A 217 -8.32 6.38 44.62
C ALA A 217 -7.82 5.87 45.99
N THR A 218 -6.74 5.06 45.98
CA THR A 218 -6.13 4.58 47.22
C THR A 218 -5.52 5.72 48.03
N GLY A 219 -4.85 6.66 47.36
CA GLY A 219 -4.30 7.86 48.06
C GLY A 219 -5.38 8.73 48.70
N THR A 220 -6.50 8.93 47.97
CA THR A 220 -7.63 9.71 48.49
C THR A 220 -8.31 9.01 49.70
N SER A 221 -8.45 7.68 49.66
CA SER A 221 -8.98 6.92 50.78
C SER A 221 -8.08 7.02 52.02
N LEU A 222 -6.75 6.90 51.84
CA LEU A 222 -5.80 7.04 52.96
C LEU A 222 -5.83 8.43 53.58
N LEU A 223 -5.98 9.49 52.80
CA LEU A 223 -6.13 10.86 53.30
C LEU A 223 -7.45 11.04 54.06
N SER A 224 -8.54 10.45 53.58
CA SER A 224 -9.84 10.45 54.26
C SER A 224 -9.76 9.77 55.65
N TRP A 225 -9.13 8.58 55.75
CA TRP A 225 -8.92 7.87 57.00
C TRP A 225 -8.06 8.70 57.97
N ARG A 226 -6.97 9.30 57.51
CA ARG A 226 -6.10 10.13 58.35
C ARG A 226 -6.82 11.40 58.86
N GLY A 227 -7.70 11.99 58.03
CA GLY A 227 -8.54 13.13 58.47
C GLY A 227 -9.57 12.71 59.52
N GLN A 228 -10.12 11.51 59.43
CA GLN A 228 -11.08 10.98 60.40
C GLN A 228 -10.43 10.65 61.74
N ASP A 229 -9.24 10.02 61.73
CA ASP A 229 -8.45 9.75 62.94
C ASP A 229 -8.05 11.04 63.65
N SER A 230 -7.69 12.09 62.94
CA SER A 230 -7.32 13.39 63.53
C SER A 230 -8.53 14.10 64.18
N MET A 231 -9.71 14.05 63.54
CA MET A 231 -10.95 14.60 64.12
C MET A 231 -11.39 13.83 65.37
N GLU A 232 -11.26 12.50 65.35
CA GLU A 232 -11.62 11.65 66.46
C GLU A 232 -10.69 11.89 67.70
N ALA A 233 -9.37 12.05 67.43
CA ALA A 233 -8.37 12.39 68.44
C ALA A 233 -8.62 13.80 69.08
N GLU A 234 -9.00 14.77 68.21
CA GLU A 234 -9.33 16.14 68.72
C GLU A 234 -10.61 16.15 69.53
N THR A 235 -11.63 15.40 69.14
CA THR A 235 -12.89 15.27 69.88
C THR A 235 -12.66 14.63 71.23
N LYS A 236 -11.82 13.59 71.30
CA LYS A 236 -11.46 12.89 72.54
C LYS A 236 -10.66 13.79 73.49
N ASN A 237 -9.73 14.57 72.93
CA ASN A 237 -8.95 15.53 73.72
C ASN A 237 -9.83 16.66 74.30
N ASN A 238 -10.77 17.18 73.51
CA ASN A 238 -11.74 18.17 73.93
C ASN A 238 -12.70 17.64 74.99
N SER A 239 -13.10 16.38 74.95
CA SER A 239 -13.94 15.73 75.98
C SER A 239 -13.17 15.57 77.33
N LEU A 240 -11.91 15.13 77.27
CA LEU A 240 -11.05 14.99 78.41
C LEU A 240 -10.77 16.35 79.08
N THR A 241 -10.54 17.39 78.29
CA THR A 241 -10.34 18.76 78.84
C THR A 241 -11.59 19.32 79.51
N ARG A 242 -12.75 18.98 78.98
CA ARG A 242 -14.05 19.33 79.53
C ARG A 242 -14.28 18.61 80.88
N GLN A 243 -13.98 17.34 80.94
CA GLN A 243 -14.14 16.52 82.12
C GLN A 243 -13.16 16.98 83.28
N SER A 244 -11.92 17.34 82.94
CA SER A 244 -10.96 17.93 83.85
C SER A 244 -11.45 19.27 84.46
N ARG A 245 -12.09 20.15 83.72
CA ARG A 245 -12.69 21.37 84.17
C ARG A 245 -13.87 21.17 85.12
N TYR A 246 -14.68 20.15 84.88
CA TYR A 246 -15.80 19.80 85.82
C TYR A 246 -15.29 19.29 87.17
N LEU A 247 -14.22 18.52 87.19
CA LEU A 247 -13.62 18.01 88.41
C LEU A 247 -12.93 19.11 89.22
N HIS A 248 -12.35 20.11 88.55
CA HIS A 248 -11.72 21.26 89.28
C HIS A 248 -12.75 22.23 89.86
N ASN A 249 -13.95 22.33 89.30
CA ASN A 249 -14.99 23.22 89.71
C ASN A 249 -15.88 22.63 90.86
N SER A 250 -15.75 21.31 91.13
CA SER A 250 -16.50 20.60 92.18
C SER A 250 -15.73 20.48 93.51
N GLY A 251 -14.55 21.12 93.67
CA GLY A 251 -13.65 20.94 94.81
C GLY A 251 -13.49 22.16 95.74
N ASP A 252 -14.37 23.15 95.64
CA ASP A 252 -14.37 24.23 96.64
C ASP A 252 -15.56 24.03 97.59
N PRO A 253 -15.32 24.01 98.98
CA PRO A 253 -16.32 23.86 99.97
C PRO A 253 -17.09 25.18 100.27
#